data_862ffac497969ba34fd12c2f5d92e051
#
_entry.id   862ffac497969ba34fd12c2f5d92e051
#
_cell.length_a   1.000
_cell.length_b   1.000
_cell.length_c   1.000
_cell.angle_alpha   90.00
_cell.angle_beta   90.00
_cell.angle_gamma   90.00
#
_symmetry.space_group_name_H-M   'P 1'
#
loop_
_entity.id
_entity.type
_entity.pdbx_description
1 polymer ?
#
loop_
_entity_poly.entity_id
_entity_poly.type
_entity_poly.pdbx_seq_one_letter_code
_entity_poly.pdbx_strand_id
1 'polypeptide(L)'
;MEISVLLVGFMIGLRHALEADHVAAVASIVTQKQGKSAALRHGAVWGLGHTITLFVFGTAALLLDTLVPDYMAAILECAVGLMLLYLGLDVLFRMGSKGVHFHVHQHHGKRHIHAHQHHVGDVSTDVSAHQHKHSNPFPIRTLMVGIMHGMAGSAALVVLTLNAAHNFWLGLGYMLLFGIGSIAGMALLSAAISLPFSIPSKRIERLVGYLQLSIGVGTSGLGSFIVYNYFY
;
A
#
# COMPACT_ATOMS: atom_id res chain seq x y z
N MET A 1 -19.87 23.51 14.72
CA MET A 1 -18.47 23.28 15.14
C MET A 1 -18.10 21.79 15.10
N GLU A 2 -18.90 20.87 15.60
CA GLU A 2 -18.59 19.42 15.59
C GLU A 2 -18.52 18.84 14.18
N ILE A 3 -19.47 19.17 13.31
CA ILE A 3 -19.49 18.66 11.92
C ILE A 3 -18.23 19.11 11.13
N SER A 4 -17.76 20.34 11.38
CA SER A 4 -16.54 20.83 10.71
C SER A 4 -15.30 20.07 11.15
N VAL A 5 -15.17 19.71 12.42
CA VAL A 5 -14.08 18.87 12.96
C VAL A 5 -14.09 17.48 12.34
N LEU A 6 -15.25 16.88 12.22
CA LEU A 6 -15.42 15.56 11.60
C LEU A 6 -15.07 15.57 10.11
N LEU A 7 -15.50 16.60 9.37
CA LEU A 7 -15.14 16.76 7.96
C LEU A 7 -13.63 16.95 7.76
N VAL A 8 -13.00 17.72 8.65
CA VAL A 8 -11.55 17.91 8.66
C VAL A 8 -10.85 16.56 8.89
N GLY A 9 -11.35 15.73 9.80
CA GLY A 9 -10.84 14.36 10.01
C GLY A 9 -10.82 13.53 8.72
N PHE A 10 -11.93 13.52 7.98
CA PHE A 10 -12.02 12.83 6.69
C PHE A 10 -11.02 13.38 5.66
N MET A 11 -10.92 14.71 5.53
CA MET A 11 -10.01 15.33 4.56
C MET A 11 -8.54 15.10 4.91
N ILE A 12 -8.18 15.12 6.20
CA ILE A 12 -6.82 14.79 6.65
C ILE A 12 -6.53 13.31 6.39
N GLY A 13 -7.48 12.41 6.63
CA GLY A 13 -7.33 10.98 6.29
C GLY A 13 -7.09 10.76 4.79
N LEU A 14 -7.83 11.46 3.93
CA LEU A 14 -7.63 11.41 2.49
C LEU A 14 -6.23 11.91 2.08
N ARG A 15 -5.77 13.01 2.69
CA ARG A 15 -4.42 13.56 2.46
C ARG A 15 -3.32 12.65 2.99
N HIS A 16 -3.53 12.00 4.12
CA HIS A 16 -2.58 11.08 4.76
C HIS A 16 -2.15 9.96 3.81
N ALA A 17 -3.05 9.45 2.97
CA ALA A 17 -2.71 8.47 1.94
C ALA A 17 -1.66 8.97 0.92
N LEU A 18 -1.39 10.27 0.84
CA LEU A 18 -0.39 10.88 -0.06
C LEU A 18 0.98 11.07 0.61
N GLU A 19 1.17 10.64 1.84
CA GLU A 19 2.46 10.68 2.51
C GLU A 19 3.46 9.76 1.79
N ALA A 20 4.75 10.12 1.83
CA ALA A 20 5.77 9.50 0.99
C ALA A 20 5.91 7.98 1.23
N ASP A 21 5.81 7.54 2.47
CA ASP A 21 5.86 6.14 2.88
C ASP A 21 4.63 5.35 2.39
N HIS A 22 3.43 5.96 2.42
CA HIS A 22 2.20 5.39 1.90
C HIS A 22 2.26 5.25 0.37
N VAL A 23 2.69 6.31 -0.32
CA VAL A 23 2.86 6.29 -1.78
C VAL A 23 3.88 5.22 -2.19
N ALA A 24 5.01 5.11 -1.47
CA ALA A 24 6.03 4.11 -1.72
C ALA A 24 5.52 2.68 -1.51
N ALA A 25 4.81 2.42 -0.40
CA ALA A 25 4.23 1.11 -0.10
C ALA A 25 3.18 0.71 -1.14
N VAL A 26 2.21 1.60 -1.44
CA VAL A 26 1.17 1.37 -2.46
C VAL A 26 1.79 1.11 -3.82
N ALA A 27 2.74 1.95 -4.25
CA ALA A 27 3.41 1.78 -5.54
C ALA A 27 4.07 0.42 -5.66
N SER A 28 4.79 -0.02 -4.62
CA SER A 28 5.46 -1.33 -4.60
C SER A 28 4.48 -2.51 -4.66
N ILE A 29 3.31 -2.39 -4.02
CA ILE A 29 2.26 -3.43 -4.05
C ILE A 29 1.55 -3.46 -5.41
N VAL A 30 1.21 -2.30 -5.96
CA VAL A 30 0.41 -2.16 -7.19
C VAL A 30 1.19 -2.56 -8.44
N THR A 31 2.51 -2.32 -8.49
CA THR A 31 3.35 -2.76 -9.62
C THR A 31 3.28 -4.26 -9.89
N GLN A 32 2.85 -5.04 -8.90
CA GLN A 32 2.71 -6.50 -9.01
C GLN A 32 1.31 -6.95 -9.46
N LYS A 33 0.35 -6.01 -9.60
CA LYS A 33 -1.06 -6.34 -9.83
C LYS A 33 -1.55 -5.85 -11.18
N GLN A 34 -2.32 -6.69 -11.86
CA GLN A 34 -2.89 -6.36 -13.15
C GLN A 34 -4.32 -5.86 -13.00
N GLY A 35 -4.57 -4.66 -13.56
CA GLY A 35 -5.90 -4.08 -13.69
C GLY A 35 -6.33 -3.19 -12.52
N LYS A 36 -7.13 -2.18 -12.86
CA LYS A 36 -7.62 -1.14 -11.94
C LYS A 36 -8.41 -1.69 -10.75
N SER A 37 -9.26 -2.70 -11.01
CA SER A 37 -10.10 -3.31 -9.96
C SER A 37 -9.26 -4.04 -8.91
N ALA A 38 -8.22 -4.76 -9.33
CA ALA A 38 -7.29 -5.41 -8.42
C ALA A 38 -6.51 -4.38 -7.59
N ALA A 39 -6.01 -3.31 -8.23
CA ALA A 39 -5.30 -2.22 -7.55
C ALA A 39 -6.21 -1.54 -6.50
N LEU A 40 -7.44 -1.17 -6.88
CA LEU A 40 -8.41 -0.57 -5.97
C LEU A 40 -8.68 -1.46 -4.74
N ARG A 41 -8.89 -2.76 -4.97
CA ARG A 41 -9.11 -3.75 -3.90
C ARG A 41 -7.90 -3.84 -2.96
N HIS A 42 -6.69 -3.89 -3.51
CA HIS A 42 -5.46 -3.93 -2.70
C HIS A 42 -5.28 -2.65 -1.89
N GLY A 43 -5.51 -1.46 -2.47
CA GLY A 43 -5.47 -0.20 -1.75
C GLY A 43 -6.50 -0.11 -0.63
N ALA A 44 -7.75 -0.54 -0.90
CA ALA A 44 -8.80 -0.57 0.11
C ALA A 44 -8.49 -1.54 1.26
N VAL A 45 -8.01 -2.75 0.98
CA VAL A 45 -7.65 -3.75 2.01
C VAL A 45 -6.44 -3.31 2.82
N TRP A 46 -5.46 -2.67 2.18
CA TRP A 46 -4.33 -2.09 2.89
C TRP A 46 -4.78 -0.95 3.81
N GLY A 47 -5.60 -0.01 3.28
CA GLY A 47 -6.19 1.07 4.07
C GLY A 47 -7.04 0.57 5.23
N LEU A 48 -7.76 -0.55 5.05
CA LEU A 48 -8.54 -1.19 6.12
C LEU A 48 -7.61 -1.68 7.25
N GLY A 49 -6.54 -2.41 6.93
CA GLY A 49 -5.57 -2.86 7.93
C GLY A 49 -4.94 -1.69 8.69
N HIS A 50 -4.54 -0.66 7.97
CA HIS A 50 -4.00 0.58 8.52
C HIS A 50 -4.99 1.26 9.47
N THR A 51 -6.24 1.45 9.04
CA THR A 51 -7.30 2.09 9.83
C THR A 51 -7.66 1.29 11.08
N ILE A 52 -7.75 -0.04 10.99
CA ILE A 52 -8.01 -0.88 12.16
C ILE A 52 -6.94 -0.65 13.23
N THR A 53 -5.69 -0.63 12.83
CA THR A 53 -4.58 -0.44 13.77
C THR A 53 -4.60 0.96 14.38
N LEU A 54 -4.76 1.99 13.57
CA LEU A 54 -4.89 3.37 14.06
C LEU A 54 -6.04 3.52 15.04
N PHE A 55 -7.20 2.90 14.73
CA PHE A 55 -8.37 2.97 15.57
C PHE A 55 -8.16 2.27 16.91
N VAL A 56 -7.54 1.09 16.93
CA VAL A 56 -7.24 0.33 18.16
C VAL A 56 -6.25 1.10 19.03
N PHE A 57 -5.11 1.52 18.47
CA PHE A 57 -4.10 2.26 19.24
C PHE A 57 -4.58 3.64 19.67
N GLY A 58 -5.27 4.37 18.78
CA GLY A 58 -5.81 5.69 19.09
C GLY A 58 -6.92 5.63 20.16
N THR A 59 -7.82 4.64 20.09
CA THR A 59 -8.83 4.44 21.13
C THR A 59 -8.20 4.07 22.48
N ALA A 60 -7.20 3.19 22.48
CA ALA A 60 -6.45 2.86 23.69
C ALA A 60 -5.79 4.08 24.31
N ALA A 61 -5.14 4.93 23.51
CA ALA A 61 -4.52 6.16 23.97
C ALA A 61 -5.53 7.16 24.55
N LEU A 62 -6.70 7.32 23.90
CA LEU A 62 -7.80 8.15 24.41
C LEU A 62 -8.37 7.64 25.74
N LEU A 63 -8.49 6.31 25.90
CA LEU A 63 -9.02 5.71 27.15
C LEU A 63 -8.04 5.80 28.30
N LEU A 64 -6.75 5.69 28.02
CA LEU A 64 -5.69 5.70 29.03
C LEU A 64 -5.18 7.11 29.31
N ASP A 65 -5.63 8.11 28.55
CA ASP A 65 -5.14 9.50 28.59
C ASP A 65 -3.60 9.56 28.53
N THR A 66 -3.01 8.71 27.69
CA THR A 66 -1.56 8.58 27.56
C THR A 66 -1.13 8.75 26.12
N LEU A 67 -0.01 9.45 25.94
CA LEU A 67 0.68 9.52 24.66
C LEU A 67 1.54 8.26 24.45
N VAL A 68 1.73 7.87 23.21
CA VAL A 68 2.69 6.80 22.87
C VAL A 68 4.08 7.31 23.25
N PRO A 69 4.84 6.57 24.07
CA PRO A 69 6.21 6.98 24.42
C PRO A 69 7.10 7.11 23.18
N ASP A 70 7.98 8.11 23.15
CA ASP A 70 8.83 8.43 22.00
C ASP A 70 9.66 7.22 21.54
N TYR A 71 10.20 6.43 22.48
CA TYR A 71 10.99 5.24 22.15
C TYR A 71 10.14 4.15 21.44
N MET A 72 8.85 4.01 21.81
CA MET A 72 7.94 3.07 21.12
C MET A 72 7.59 3.57 19.72
N ALA A 73 7.31 4.88 19.59
CA ALA A 73 7.09 5.49 18.30
C ALA A 73 8.29 5.27 17.36
N ALA A 74 9.51 5.51 17.85
CA ALA A 74 10.74 5.30 17.08
C ALA A 74 10.93 3.82 16.65
N ILE A 75 10.65 2.85 17.53
CA ILE A 75 10.72 1.42 17.18
C ILE A 75 9.72 1.07 16.09
N LEU A 76 8.48 1.57 16.19
CA LEU A 76 7.44 1.31 15.19
C LEU A 76 7.78 1.96 13.84
N GLU A 77 8.34 3.16 13.85
CA GLU A 77 8.82 3.84 12.65
C GLU A 77 9.97 3.07 12.00
N CYS A 78 10.93 2.57 12.77
CA CYS A 78 11.98 1.69 12.27
C CYS A 78 11.41 0.41 11.63
N ALA A 79 10.40 -0.21 12.23
CA ALA A 79 9.73 -1.39 11.67
C ALA A 79 9.07 -1.07 10.31
N VAL A 80 8.46 0.11 10.16
CA VAL A 80 7.95 0.58 8.85
C VAL A 80 9.09 0.80 7.86
N GLY A 81 10.20 1.38 8.29
CA GLY A 81 11.39 1.53 7.45
C GLY A 81 11.89 0.19 6.92
N LEU A 82 11.99 -0.83 7.76
CA LEU A 82 12.36 -2.20 7.37
C LEU A 82 11.33 -2.83 6.41
N MET A 83 10.04 -2.60 6.65
CA MET A 83 8.98 -3.06 5.75
C MET A 83 9.08 -2.42 4.37
N LEU A 84 9.32 -1.10 4.29
CA LEU A 84 9.51 -0.40 3.02
C LEU A 84 10.76 -0.89 2.30
N LEU A 85 11.87 -1.09 3.03
CA LEU A 85 13.08 -1.67 2.48
C LEU A 85 12.81 -3.04 1.85
N TYR A 86 12.10 -3.92 2.56
CA TYR A 86 11.71 -5.22 2.05
C TYR A 86 10.83 -5.11 0.79
N LEU A 87 9.82 -4.25 0.79
CA LEU A 87 8.93 -4.06 -0.36
C LEU A 87 9.66 -3.51 -1.58
N GLY A 88 10.55 -2.55 -1.40
CA GLY A 88 11.36 -1.99 -2.48
C GLY A 88 12.33 -3.01 -3.05
N LEU A 89 13.03 -3.78 -2.20
CA LEU A 89 13.91 -4.86 -2.62
C LEU A 89 13.13 -5.98 -3.34
N ASP A 90 11.93 -6.35 -2.89
CA ASP A 90 11.08 -7.35 -3.56
C ASP A 90 10.74 -6.91 -5.00
N VAL A 91 10.48 -5.60 -5.22
CA VAL A 91 10.30 -5.06 -6.58
C VAL A 91 11.58 -5.22 -7.41
N LEU A 92 12.74 -4.82 -6.87
CA LEU A 92 14.03 -4.89 -7.58
C LEU A 92 14.47 -6.32 -7.89
N PHE A 93 14.35 -7.24 -6.93
CA PHE A 93 14.70 -8.66 -7.14
C PHE A 93 13.83 -9.31 -8.20
N ARG A 94 12.54 -8.99 -8.24
CA ARG A 94 11.64 -9.50 -9.28
C ARG A 94 11.97 -8.96 -10.66
N MET A 95 12.47 -7.75 -10.75
CA MET A 95 12.97 -7.21 -12.02
C MET A 95 14.25 -7.90 -12.48
N GLY A 96 15.19 -8.15 -11.56
CA GLY A 96 16.48 -8.79 -11.87
C GLY A 96 16.38 -10.29 -12.16
N SER A 97 15.50 -11.03 -11.46
CA SER A 97 15.33 -12.47 -11.62
C SER A 97 14.45 -12.86 -12.81
N LYS A 98 13.82 -11.90 -13.44
CA LYS A 98 12.95 -12.12 -14.59
C LYS A 98 13.61 -11.53 -15.83
N GLY A 99 14.09 -12.43 -16.70
CA GLY A 99 13.98 -12.20 -18.14
C GLY A 99 12.47 -12.19 -18.48
N VAL A 100 11.73 -11.21 -17.94
CA VAL A 100 10.28 -11.14 -18.09
C VAL A 100 9.98 -10.66 -19.51
N HIS A 101 9.61 -11.60 -20.36
CA HIS A 101 8.96 -11.26 -21.60
C HIS A 101 7.47 -11.06 -21.33
N PHE A 102 7.01 -9.83 -21.46
CA PHE A 102 5.58 -9.53 -21.44
C PHE A 102 5.01 -9.91 -22.80
N HIS A 103 4.18 -10.94 -22.87
CA HIS A 103 3.46 -11.28 -24.09
C HIS A 103 2.00 -10.85 -23.96
N VAL A 104 1.52 -10.20 -25.03
CA VAL A 104 0.10 -9.87 -25.17
C VAL A 104 -0.55 -11.06 -25.86
N HIS A 105 -1.40 -11.80 -25.15
CA HIS A 105 -2.22 -12.85 -25.72
C HIS A 105 -3.68 -12.42 -25.78
N GLN A 106 -4.37 -12.92 -26.81
CA GLN A 106 -5.80 -12.72 -26.99
C GLN A 106 -6.49 -14.09 -26.90
N HIS A 107 -7.22 -14.34 -25.82
CA HIS A 107 -8.09 -15.50 -25.70
C HIS A 107 -9.54 -15.04 -25.56
N HIS A 108 -10.46 -15.67 -26.32
CA HIS A 108 -11.90 -15.38 -26.27
C HIS A 108 -12.27 -13.89 -26.39
N GLY A 109 -11.58 -13.14 -27.27
CA GLY A 109 -11.91 -11.73 -27.54
C GLY A 109 -11.42 -10.72 -26.49
N LYS A 110 -10.78 -11.16 -25.41
CA LYS A 110 -10.18 -10.27 -24.38
C LYS A 110 -8.66 -10.28 -24.48
N ARG A 111 -8.07 -9.11 -24.74
CA ARG A 111 -6.62 -8.90 -24.67
C ARG A 111 -6.22 -8.70 -23.20
N HIS A 112 -5.26 -9.49 -22.73
CA HIS A 112 -4.66 -9.30 -21.41
C HIS A 112 -3.16 -9.55 -21.48
N ILE A 113 -2.44 -8.87 -20.60
CA ILE A 113 -0.99 -9.03 -20.44
C ILE A 113 -0.77 -9.90 -19.22
N HIS A 114 0.01 -10.97 -19.35
CA HIS A 114 0.50 -11.70 -18.19
C HIS A 114 1.96 -12.09 -18.38
N ALA A 115 2.67 -12.25 -17.26
CA ALA A 115 4.05 -12.67 -17.23
C ALA A 115 4.12 -14.19 -17.08
N HIS A 116 4.80 -14.87 -18.00
CA HIS A 116 5.13 -16.29 -17.87
C HIS A 116 6.61 -16.48 -17.53
N GLN A 117 6.86 -17.47 -16.73
CA GLN A 117 8.21 -17.97 -16.47
C GLN A 117 8.42 -19.22 -17.34
N HIS A 118 9.32 -19.13 -18.31
CA HIS A 118 9.77 -20.33 -19.03
C HIS A 118 10.91 -20.97 -18.26
N HIS A 119 10.73 -22.20 -17.82
CA HIS A 119 11.86 -23.06 -17.46
C HIS A 119 12.55 -23.50 -18.77
N VAL A 120 13.86 -23.32 -18.83
CA VAL A 120 14.69 -23.79 -19.92
C VAL A 120 14.60 -25.33 -19.93
N GLY A 121 13.82 -25.89 -20.86
CA GLY A 121 13.67 -27.35 -20.98
C GLY A 121 12.33 -27.85 -21.52
N ASP A 122 11.26 -27.07 -21.51
CA ASP A 122 9.96 -27.55 -21.99
C ASP A 122 9.70 -27.15 -23.45
N VAL A 123 10.10 -28.04 -24.36
CA VAL A 123 9.56 -28.12 -25.71
C VAL A 123 8.37 -29.07 -25.66
N SER A 124 7.22 -28.60 -25.20
CA SER A 124 5.96 -29.33 -25.35
C SER A 124 4.89 -28.42 -25.94
N THR A 125 4.64 -28.67 -27.21
CA THR A 125 3.47 -28.21 -27.96
C THR A 125 2.19 -28.90 -27.48
N ASP A 126 1.81 -28.71 -26.23
CA ASP A 126 0.50 -29.17 -25.79
C ASP A 126 -0.36 -27.98 -25.37
N VAL A 127 -1.26 -27.63 -26.29
CA VAL A 127 -2.37 -26.67 -26.06
C VAL A 127 -3.42 -27.33 -25.17
N SER A 128 -3.02 -27.80 -24.00
CA SER A 128 -3.99 -28.22 -22.98
C SER A 128 -4.54 -26.93 -22.34
N ALA A 129 -5.84 -26.76 -22.46
CA ALA A 129 -6.61 -25.68 -21.87
C ALA A 129 -6.42 -25.69 -20.35
N HIS A 130 -5.42 -24.98 -19.87
CA HIS A 130 -5.26 -24.72 -18.44
C HIS A 130 -6.39 -23.80 -18.01
N GLN A 131 -7.46 -24.38 -17.50
CA GLN A 131 -8.51 -23.68 -16.77
C GLN A 131 -7.88 -23.16 -15.45
N HIS A 132 -7.25 -21.99 -15.50
CA HIS A 132 -6.88 -21.29 -14.27
C HIS A 132 -8.16 -20.80 -13.61
N LYS A 133 -8.60 -21.52 -12.61
CA LYS A 133 -9.65 -21.10 -11.69
C LYS A 133 -9.12 -19.82 -11.03
N HIS A 134 -9.58 -18.65 -11.46
CA HIS A 134 -9.28 -17.38 -10.85
C HIS A 134 -9.98 -17.31 -9.48
N SER A 135 -9.47 -18.06 -8.51
CA SER A 135 -9.76 -17.77 -7.13
C SER A 135 -9.06 -16.45 -6.82
N ASN A 136 -9.84 -15.40 -6.57
CA ASN A 136 -9.33 -14.13 -6.05
C ASN A 136 -9.25 -14.24 -4.52
N PRO A 137 -8.21 -14.86 -3.94
CA PRO A 137 -8.10 -14.98 -2.50
C PRO A 137 -8.04 -13.59 -1.88
N PHE A 138 -8.53 -13.49 -0.64
CA PHE A 138 -8.42 -12.25 0.12
C PHE A 138 -6.93 -11.87 0.24
N PRO A 139 -6.54 -10.60 -0.04
CA PRO A 139 -5.14 -10.20 -0.09
C PRO A 139 -4.54 -10.01 1.31
N ILE A 140 -4.39 -11.11 2.05
CA ILE A 140 -3.93 -11.11 3.44
C ILE A 140 -2.56 -10.43 3.63
N ARG A 141 -1.61 -10.60 2.70
CA ARG A 141 -0.31 -9.91 2.76
C ARG A 141 -0.48 -8.39 2.73
N THR A 142 -1.38 -7.88 1.90
CA THR A 142 -1.66 -6.45 1.81
C THR A 142 -2.30 -5.94 3.09
N LEU A 143 -3.20 -6.72 3.70
CA LEU A 143 -3.79 -6.41 5.00
C LEU A 143 -2.72 -6.33 6.09
N MET A 144 -1.81 -7.31 6.15
CA MET A 144 -0.72 -7.34 7.14
C MET A 144 0.23 -6.15 7.00
N VAL A 145 0.57 -5.78 5.76
CA VAL A 145 1.36 -4.57 5.49
C VAL A 145 0.62 -3.32 5.98
N GLY A 146 -0.70 -3.24 5.79
CA GLY A 146 -1.52 -2.16 6.30
C GLY A 146 -1.52 -2.08 7.83
N ILE A 147 -1.69 -3.21 8.51
CA ILE A 147 -1.66 -3.33 9.97
C ILE A 147 -0.30 -2.84 10.51
N MET A 148 0.80 -3.32 9.97
CA MET A 148 2.14 -2.90 10.38
C MET A 148 2.37 -1.40 10.16
N HIS A 149 1.92 -0.87 9.03
CA HIS A 149 2.07 0.54 8.71
C HIS A 149 1.26 1.43 9.65
N GLY A 150 0.03 1.02 9.99
CA GLY A 150 -0.84 1.75 10.91
C GLY A 150 -0.28 1.88 12.32
N MET A 151 0.58 0.96 12.77
CA MET A 151 1.19 1.05 14.09
C MET A 151 2.11 2.26 14.24
N ALA A 152 2.89 2.62 13.25
CA ALA A 152 3.81 3.76 13.30
C ALA A 152 3.10 5.11 13.18
N GLY A 153 2.06 5.19 12.33
CA GLY A 153 1.29 6.44 12.13
C GLY A 153 0.40 6.84 13.31
N SER A 154 0.21 5.95 14.29
CA SER A 154 -0.75 6.15 15.39
C SER A 154 -0.41 7.34 16.30
N ALA A 155 0.86 7.61 16.57
CA ALA A 155 1.29 8.65 17.51
C ALA A 155 0.84 10.06 17.06
N ALA A 156 1.08 10.42 15.81
CA ALA A 156 0.68 11.72 15.27
C ALA A 156 -0.86 11.88 15.25
N LEU A 157 -1.59 10.83 14.88
CA LEU A 157 -3.05 10.84 14.87
C LEU A 157 -3.62 11.00 16.28
N VAL A 158 -3.05 10.33 17.29
CA VAL A 158 -3.47 10.45 18.69
C VAL A 158 -3.31 11.88 19.16
N VAL A 159 -2.16 12.50 18.95
CA VAL A 159 -1.91 13.91 19.31
C VAL A 159 -2.92 14.83 18.62
N LEU A 160 -3.16 14.62 17.33
CA LEU A 160 -4.11 15.44 16.57
C LEU A 160 -5.54 15.29 17.10
N THR A 161 -5.94 14.07 17.46
CA THR A 161 -7.25 13.75 18.00
C THR A 161 -7.45 14.35 19.38
N LEU A 162 -6.45 14.24 20.27
CA LEU A 162 -6.49 14.84 21.61
C LEU A 162 -6.61 16.37 21.55
N ASN A 163 -5.92 17.00 20.61
CA ASN A 163 -6.00 18.46 20.41
C ASN A 163 -7.33 18.93 19.77
N ALA A 164 -7.94 18.10 18.92
CA ALA A 164 -9.15 18.47 18.17
C ALA A 164 -10.45 18.12 18.92
N ALA A 165 -10.41 17.12 19.81
CA ALA A 165 -11.60 16.57 20.45
C ALA A 165 -11.71 17.05 21.91
N HIS A 166 -12.79 17.77 22.22
CA HIS A 166 -13.12 18.18 23.58
C HIS A 166 -13.81 17.09 24.40
N ASN A 167 -14.19 15.97 23.75
CA ASN A 167 -14.78 14.81 24.41
C ASN A 167 -14.45 13.51 23.68
N PHE A 168 -14.54 12.40 24.39
CA PHE A 168 -14.21 11.05 23.89
C PHE A 168 -14.98 10.68 22.59
N TRP A 169 -16.29 10.96 22.55
CA TRP A 169 -17.13 10.57 21.41
C TRP A 169 -16.77 11.34 20.14
N LEU A 170 -16.44 12.61 20.27
CA LEU A 170 -15.97 13.43 19.15
C LEU A 170 -14.62 12.94 18.64
N GLY A 171 -13.70 12.57 19.55
CA GLY A 171 -12.42 11.97 19.18
C GLY A 171 -12.58 10.64 18.43
N LEU A 172 -13.47 9.79 18.91
CA LEU A 172 -13.77 8.52 18.24
C LEU A 172 -14.37 8.74 16.83
N GLY A 173 -15.31 9.65 16.71
CA GLY A 173 -15.90 10.05 15.42
C GLY A 173 -14.88 10.63 14.45
N TYR A 174 -13.97 11.46 14.95
CA TYR A 174 -12.87 12.02 14.18
C TYR A 174 -11.94 10.92 13.62
N MET A 175 -11.52 9.96 14.47
CA MET A 175 -10.68 8.84 14.06
C MET A 175 -11.39 7.93 13.05
N LEU A 176 -12.69 7.71 13.22
CA LEU A 176 -13.47 6.90 12.28
C LEU A 176 -13.52 7.56 10.89
N LEU A 177 -13.81 8.86 10.82
CA LEU A 177 -13.85 9.60 9.56
C LEU A 177 -12.47 9.75 8.92
N PHE A 178 -11.43 9.97 9.73
CA PHE A 178 -10.05 9.91 9.26
C PHE A 178 -9.74 8.55 8.61
N GLY A 179 -10.12 7.45 9.27
CA GLY A 179 -9.92 6.09 8.74
C GLY A 179 -10.65 5.86 7.42
N ILE A 180 -11.91 6.30 7.31
CA ILE A 180 -12.68 6.21 6.06
C ILE A 180 -12.01 7.03 4.95
N GLY A 181 -11.54 8.25 5.26
CA GLY A 181 -10.79 9.09 4.33
C GLY A 181 -9.49 8.43 3.88
N SER A 182 -8.76 7.82 4.81
CA SER A 182 -7.51 7.10 4.54
C SER A 182 -7.74 5.90 3.63
N ILE A 183 -8.76 5.07 3.89
CA ILE A 183 -9.14 3.93 3.02
C ILE A 183 -9.47 4.43 1.60
N ALA A 184 -10.29 5.48 1.50
CA ALA A 184 -10.66 6.06 0.21
C ALA A 184 -9.43 6.60 -0.54
N GLY A 185 -8.56 7.33 0.16
CA GLY A 185 -7.32 7.88 -0.39
C GLY A 185 -6.39 6.79 -0.91
N MET A 186 -6.14 5.74 -0.12
CA MET A 186 -5.28 4.61 -0.52
C MET A 186 -5.85 3.81 -1.68
N ALA A 187 -7.17 3.62 -1.72
CA ALA A 187 -7.84 2.96 -2.84
C ALA A 187 -7.71 3.77 -4.12
N LEU A 188 -7.98 5.09 -4.08
CA LEU A 188 -7.86 6.00 -5.22
C LEU A 188 -6.41 6.11 -5.70
N LEU A 189 -5.46 6.27 -4.77
CA LEU A 189 -4.03 6.31 -5.08
C LEU A 189 -3.58 5.03 -5.78
N SER A 190 -3.98 3.85 -5.26
CA SER A 190 -3.69 2.56 -5.88
C SER A 190 -4.24 2.46 -7.29
N ALA A 191 -5.48 2.91 -7.51
CA ALA A 191 -6.09 2.95 -8.84
C ALA A 191 -5.32 3.90 -9.77
N ALA A 192 -4.94 5.09 -9.30
CA ALA A 192 -4.18 6.08 -10.09
C ALA A 192 -2.80 5.54 -10.48
N ILE A 193 -2.05 4.98 -9.53
CA ILE A 193 -0.72 4.39 -9.81
C ILE A 193 -0.82 3.20 -10.77
N SER A 194 -1.93 2.45 -10.77
CA SER A 194 -2.12 1.31 -11.67
C SER A 194 -2.33 1.69 -13.14
N LEU A 195 -2.67 2.95 -13.45
CA LEU A 195 -3.00 3.39 -14.80
C LEU A 195 -1.88 3.12 -15.81
N PRO A 196 -0.61 3.51 -15.59
CA PRO A 196 0.47 3.25 -16.54
C PRO A 196 0.70 1.76 -16.78
N PHE A 197 0.49 0.93 -15.74
CA PHE A 197 0.70 -0.52 -15.81
C PHE A 197 -0.45 -1.27 -16.51
N SER A 198 -1.58 -0.61 -16.79
CA SER A 198 -2.75 -1.20 -17.43
C SER A 198 -2.84 -0.97 -18.94
N ILE A 199 -1.90 -0.19 -19.53
CA ILE A 199 -1.92 0.18 -20.95
C ILE A 199 -1.05 -0.79 -21.76
N PRO A 200 -1.62 -1.63 -22.64
CA PRO A 200 -0.85 -2.56 -23.46
C PRO A 200 -0.20 -1.85 -24.66
N SER A 201 1.07 -1.46 -24.55
CA SER A 201 1.82 -0.87 -25.66
C SER A 201 3.31 -1.17 -25.55
N LYS A 202 3.94 -1.63 -26.65
CA LYS A 202 5.39 -1.88 -26.69
C LYS A 202 6.24 -0.64 -26.37
N ARG A 203 5.74 0.56 -26.62
CA ARG A 203 6.39 1.81 -26.24
C ARG A 203 6.36 2.04 -24.71
N ILE A 204 5.32 1.57 -24.07
CA ILE A 204 5.08 1.74 -22.64
C ILE A 204 5.84 0.68 -21.83
N GLU A 205 6.16 -0.48 -22.40
CA GLU A 205 6.93 -1.54 -21.69
C GLU A 205 8.23 -1.03 -21.10
N ARG A 206 9.01 -0.27 -21.88
CA ARG A 206 10.27 0.35 -21.39
C ARG A 206 10.00 1.37 -20.29
N LEU A 207 8.97 2.20 -20.46
CA LEU A 207 8.57 3.18 -19.45
C LEU A 207 8.14 2.51 -18.16
N VAL A 208 7.35 1.44 -18.26
CA VAL A 208 6.91 0.63 -17.10
C VAL A 208 8.12 0.04 -16.37
N GLY A 209 9.13 -0.47 -17.10
CA GLY A 209 10.39 -0.95 -16.51
C GLY A 209 11.11 0.15 -15.72
N TYR A 210 11.27 1.34 -16.30
CA TYR A 210 11.87 2.47 -15.60
C TYR A 210 11.04 2.93 -14.38
N LEU A 211 9.72 2.94 -14.49
CA LEU A 211 8.84 3.25 -13.35
C LEU A 211 8.99 2.24 -12.23
N GLN A 212 9.02 0.94 -12.54
CA GLN A 212 9.23 -0.11 -11.54
C GLN A 212 10.59 0.03 -10.87
N LEU A 213 11.66 0.30 -11.65
CA LEU A 213 13.00 0.54 -11.11
C LEU A 213 13.00 1.74 -10.16
N SER A 214 12.42 2.86 -10.60
CA SER A 214 12.33 4.08 -9.79
C SER A 214 11.55 3.84 -8.49
N ILE A 215 10.43 3.10 -8.55
CA ILE A 215 9.64 2.72 -7.39
C ILE A 215 10.47 1.83 -6.45
N GLY A 216 11.12 0.79 -6.97
CA GLY A 216 11.93 -0.12 -6.17
C GLY A 216 13.09 0.59 -5.47
N VAL A 217 13.85 1.41 -6.20
CA VAL A 217 14.97 2.20 -5.66
C VAL A 217 14.47 3.25 -4.66
N GLY A 218 13.42 4.01 -5.03
CA GLY A 218 12.85 5.04 -4.16
C GLY A 218 12.29 4.48 -2.86
N THR A 219 11.55 3.38 -2.92
CA THR A 219 10.98 2.73 -1.73
C THR A 219 12.08 2.14 -0.84
N SER A 220 13.09 1.47 -1.43
CA SER A 220 14.24 0.95 -0.67
C SER A 220 15.05 2.08 -0.04
N GLY A 221 15.28 3.18 -0.78
CA GLY A 221 15.98 4.36 -0.29
C GLY A 221 15.25 5.02 0.89
N LEU A 222 13.94 5.20 0.78
CA LEU A 222 13.11 5.75 1.86
C LEU A 222 13.14 4.84 3.10
N GLY A 223 12.97 3.53 2.91
CA GLY A 223 13.07 2.56 4.00
C GLY A 223 14.42 2.59 4.69
N SER A 224 15.52 2.64 3.92
CA SER A 224 16.87 2.76 4.47
C SER A 224 17.09 4.07 5.23
N PHE A 225 16.55 5.17 4.73
CA PHE A 225 16.64 6.48 5.38
C PHE A 225 15.92 6.49 6.73
N ILE A 226 14.70 5.93 6.79
CA ILE A 226 13.94 5.81 8.05
C ILE A 226 14.70 4.95 9.05
N VAL A 227 15.24 3.80 8.64
CA VAL A 227 16.03 2.93 9.52
C VAL A 227 17.32 3.63 9.98
N TYR A 228 17.98 4.35 9.09
CA TYR A 228 19.18 5.12 9.46
C TYR A 228 18.89 6.15 10.55
N ASN A 229 17.81 6.93 10.40
CA ASN A 229 17.42 7.94 11.38
C ASN A 229 17.04 7.37 12.75
N TYR A 230 16.71 6.08 12.84
CA TYR A 230 16.46 5.41 14.12
C TYR A 230 17.76 5.18 14.92
N PHE A 231 18.89 4.98 14.25
CA PHE A 231 20.16 4.65 14.91
C PHE A 231 21.06 5.86 15.15
N TYR A 232 20.82 6.97 14.45
CA TYR A 232 21.63 8.19 14.48
C TYR A 232 20.79 9.44 14.68
#